data_a951ff5dc6518a9601099b0c07009d80
#
_entry.id   a951ff5dc6518a9601099b0c07009d80
#
_cell.length_a   1.000
_cell.length_b   1.000
_cell.length_c   1.000
_cell.angle_alpha   90.00
_cell.angle_beta   90.00
_cell.angle_gamma   90.00
#
_symmetry.space_group_name_H-M   'P 1'
#
loop_
_entity.id
_entity.type
_entity.pdbx_description
1 polymer ?
#
loop_
_entity_poly.entity_id
_entity_poly.type
_entity_poly.pdbx_seq_one_letter_code
_entity_poly.pdbx_strand_id
1 'polypeptide(L)'
;TTRSEEEENVPPLPDFPPPPNVSPPPVTAEMERKFHSQSKVRVDKMSFPNAPDELIEVVNRMGLHRGSAVVVSFANSHHIELAVNFILWAKAIGMTTLIGALDDDAFEILKKTVGDESHGGEGQAFTYRVDHHLEAQGSSHASKAWKNFAKMRISHATSLLEFGFDVVMSDADVVWLKNPEEYLKCEKVSEDGKVVENLSFDIDGCEELKAADVIVSSDNLSPTSDERDGGNYAKGGVFNTGIVFLRHTKGGIQWAKQWNLHLSATDGRFHRLTSDQQVFNAMSRKENAWPGLEVMRMDGTRTLGPKENKRVLVAAEGDTLLGVFPVAKFNPGHVYMVQKFHEKEKKTPFAVHATYTFD
;
A
#
# COMPACT_ATOMS: atom_id res chain seq x y z
N THR A 1 8.76 -48.07 5.64
CA THR A 1 8.54 -46.94 6.56
C THR A 1 7.69 -45.91 5.83
N THR A 2 6.41 -45.99 6.07
CA THR A 2 5.33 -45.19 5.55
C THR A 2 5.44 -43.77 6.11
N ARG A 3 5.60 -42.78 5.24
CA ARG A 3 5.47 -41.37 5.57
C ARG A 3 3.97 -41.09 5.67
N SER A 4 3.47 -40.81 6.85
CA SER A 4 2.11 -40.36 7.07
C SER A 4 1.93 -38.99 6.39
N GLU A 5 0.93 -38.90 5.54
CA GLU A 5 0.39 -37.65 5.01
C GLU A 5 -0.26 -36.90 6.18
N GLU A 6 0.46 -35.98 6.78
CA GLU A 6 -0.14 -34.90 7.53
C GLU A 6 -0.68 -33.90 6.49
N GLU A 7 -1.94 -34.05 6.10
CA GLU A 7 -2.72 -32.97 5.51
C GLU A 7 -2.65 -31.80 6.52
N GLU A 8 -1.89 -30.77 6.21
CA GLU A 8 -1.93 -29.50 6.92
C GLU A 8 -3.38 -29.00 6.86
N ASN A 9 -4.02 -29.06 8.01
CA ASN A 9 -5.38 -28.57 8.20
C ASN A 9 -5.32 -27.04 8.20
N VAL A 10 -5.25 -26.44 7.00
CA VAL A 10 -5.31 -24.99 6.83
C VAL A 10 -6.72 -24.58 7.25
N PRO A 11 -6.86 -23.76 8.30
CA PRO A 11 -8.18 -23.30 8.70
C PRO A 11 -8.80 -22.53 7.53
N PRO A 12 -10.12 -22.69 7.29
CA PRO A 12 -10.80 -21.95 6.25
C PRO A 12 -10.57 -20.45 6.43
N LEU A 13 -10.33 -19.74 5.32
CA LEU A 13 -10.25 -18.28 5.32
C LEU A 13 -11.49 -17.71 6.03
N PRO A 14 -11.33 -16.70 6.89
CA PRO A 14 -12.45 -16.10 7.57
C PRO A 14 -13.50 -15.62 6.54
N ASP A 15 -14.78 -15.86 6.86
CA ASP A 15 -15.91 -15.39 6.05
C ASP A 15 -15.89 -13.86 6.00
N PHE A 16 -15.21 -13.31 5.00
CA PHE A 16 -15.41 -11.91 4.66
C PHE A 16 -16.81 -11.74 4.08
N PRO A 17 -17.54 -10.68 4.42
CA PRO A 17 -18.79 -10.41 3.77
C PRO A 17 -18.54 -10.36 2.25
N PRO A 18 -19.46 -10.88 1.43
CA PRO A 18 -19.31 -10.80 -0.02
C PRO A 18 -19.11 -9.34 -0.44
N PRO A 19 -18.32 -9.07 -1.49
CA PRO A 19 -18.14 -7.72 -1.99
C PRO A 19 -19.51 -7.05 -2.20
N PRO A 20 -19.66 -5.79 -1.81
CA PRO A 20 -20.91 -5.10 -1.99
C PRO A 20 -21.31 -5.14 -3.47
N ASN A 21 -22.54 -5.52 -3.74
CA ASN A 21 -23.11 -5.55 -5.10
C ASN A 21 -23.43 -4.10 -5.54
N VAL A 22 -22.39 -3.26 -5.55
CA VAL A 22 -22.48 -1.84 -5.90
C VAL A 22 -21.79 -1.67 -7.24
N SER A 23 -22.56 -1.31 -8.25
CA SER A 23 -21.97 -0.81 -9.48
C SER A 23 -21.14 0.43 -9.15
N PRO A 24 -19.90 0.57 -9.64
CA PRO A 24 -19.14 1.79 -9.44
C PRO A 24 -19.97 2.99 -9.91
N PRO A 25 -19.94 4.11 -9.17
CA PRO A 25 -20.67 5.29 -9.57
C PRO A 25 -20.24 5.69 -11.00
N PRO A 26 -21.17 6.10 -11.86
CA PRO A 26 -20.83 6.52 -13.20
C PRO A 26 -19.86 7.71 -13.13
N VAL A 27 -18.74 7.60 -13.84
CA VAL A 27 -17.79 8.70 -14.00
C VAL A 27 -18.54 9.86 -14.63
N THR A 28 -18.70 10.97 -13.91
CA THR A 28 -19.45 12.12 -14.45
C THR A 28 -18.59 12.91 -15.43
N ALA A 29 -19.23 13.51 -16.44
CA ALA A 29 -18.56 14.36 -17.43
C ALA A 29 -17.78 15.55 -16.83
N GLU A 30 -17.96 15.87 -15.56
CA GLU A 30 -17.26 16.92 -14.81
C GLU A 30 -16.02 16.38 -14.08
N MET A 31 -16.05 15.12 -13.61
CA MET A 31 -14.83 14.39 -13.21
C MET A 31 -13.89 14.28 -14.41
N GLU A 32 -14.40 13.89 -15.57
CA GLU A 32 -13.63 13.89 -16.81
C GLU A 32 -13.05 15.28 -17.14
N ARG A 33 -13.79 16.38 -16.94
CA ARG A 33 -13.30 17.75 -17.25
C ARG A 33 -12.22 18.24 -16.29
N LYS A 34 -12.26 17.91 -15.01
CA LYS A 34 -11.22 18.27 -14.03
C LYS A 34 -9.90 17.51 -14.31
N PHE A 35 -10.00 16.28 -14.80
CA PHE A 35 -8.86 15.46 -15.24
C PHE A 35 -8.39 15.80 -16.65
N HIS A 36 -9.24 16.31 -17.53
CA HIS A 36 -8.88 16.69 -18.90
C HIS A 36 -7.90 17.87 -19.02
N SER A 37 -7.61 18.58 -17.91
CA SER A 37 -6.57 19.63 -17.91
C SER A 37 -5.15 19.08 -17.76
N GLN A 38 -4.99 17.80 -17.35
CA GLN A 38 -3.71 17.13 -17.22
C GLN A 38 -3.56 16.08 -18.33
N SER A 39 -2.43 16.09 -19.04
CA SER A 39 -2.14 15.07 -20.04
C SER A 39 -2.00 13.69 -19.38
N LYS A 40 -2.55 12.67 -20.02
CA LYS A 40 -2.32 11.27 -19.63
C LYS A 40 -0.82 10.97 -19.62
N VAL A 41 -0.39 10.22 -18.62
CA VAL A 41 1.01 9.79 -18.53
C VAL A 41 1.33 8.88 -19.72
N ARG A 42 2.42 9.18 -20.40
CA ARG A 42 3.01 8.34 -21.44
C ARG A 42 4.45 8.09 -21.06
N VAL A 43 4.81 6.83 -21.03
CA VAL A 43 6.14 6.37 -20.60
C VAL A 43 6.82 5.71 -21.80
N ASP A 44 8.07 6.05 -22.02
CA ASP A 44 8.92 5.41 -23.03
C ASP A 44 10.20 4.87 -22.41
N LYS A 45 10.77 3.86 -23.02
CA LYS A 45 11.96 3.16 -22.53
C LYS A 45 13.22 4.03 -22.54
N MET A 46 13.31 5.01 -23.44
CA MET A 46 14.47 5.90 -23.53
C MET A 46 14.53 6.84 -22.33
N SER A 47 13.36 7.34 -21.87
CA SER A 47 13.25 8.19 -20.68
C SER A 47 13.46 7.40 -19.39
N PHE A 48 13.08 6.11 -19.38
CA PHE A 48 13.13 5.25 -18.21
C PHE A 48 13.84 3.90 -18.51
N PRO A 49 15.15 3.91 -18.77
CA PRO A 49 15.89 2.74 -19.26
C PRO A 49 15.90 1.57 -18.28
N ASN A 50 15.75 1.83 -16.99
CA ASN A 50 15.77 0.82 -15.93
C ASN A 50 14.38 0.26 -15.59
N ALA A 51 13.30 0.83 -16.13
CA ALA A 51 11.96 0.31 -15.88
C ALA A 51 11.69 -0.94 -16.72
N PRO A 52 11.01 -1.96 -16.19
CA PRO A 52 10.62 -3.14 -16.95
C PRO A 52 9.72 -2.79 -18.14
N ASP A 53 9.91 -3.45 -19.27
CA ASP A 53 9.13 -3.19 -20.50
C ASP A 53 7.65 -3.49 -20.29
N GLU A 54 7.32 -4.62 -19.68
CA GLU A 54 5.95 -5.02 -19.33
C GLU A 54 5.25 -3.98 -18.43
N LEU A 55 6.00 -3.38 -17.49
CA LEU A 55 5.47 -2.30 -16.64
C LEU A 55 5.18 -1.04 -17.46
N ILE A 56 6.05 -0.67 -18.38
CA ILE A 56 5.84 0.47 -19.29
C ILE A 56 4.60 0.25 -20.16
N GLU A 57 4.44 -0.95 -20.72
CA GLU A 57 3.30 -1.28 -21.56
C GLU A 57 1.98 -1.20 -20.79
N VAL A 58 1.90 -1.81 -19.59
CA VAL A 58 0.67 -1.75 -18.81
C VAL A 58 0.34 -0.33 -18.36
N VAL A 59 1.32 0.46 -17.94
CA VAL A 59 1.12 1.86 -17.56
C VAL A 59 0.55 2.69 -18.71
N ASN A 60 1.05 2.49 -19.93
CA ASN A 60 0.50 3.16 -21.10
C ASN A 60 -0.93 2.72 -21.42
N ARG A 61 -1.29 1.44 -21.15
CA ARG A 61 -2.67 0.92 -21.26
C ARG A 61 -3.58 1.51 -20.20
N MET A 62 -3.09 1.69 -18.97
CA MET A 62 -3.86 2.27 -17.86
C MET A 62 -4.43 3.65 -18.22
N GLY A 63 -3.72 4.43 -19.00
CA GLY A 63 -4.20 5.73 -19.49
C GLY A 63 -4.52 6.74 -18.39
N LEU A 64 -3.79 6.68 -17.26
CA LEU A 64 -3.98 7.52 -16.09
C LEU A 64 -3.27 8.87 -16.22
N HIS A 65 -3.64 9.79 -15.34
CA HIS A 65 -3.04 11.12 -15.23
C HIS A 65 -1.92 11.17 -14.19
N ARG A 66 -1.06 12.17 -14.28
CA ARG A 66 -0.06 12.41 -13.25
C ARG A 66 -0.73 12.74 -11.92
N GLY A 67 -0.27 12.11 -10.84
CA GLY A 67 -0.86 12.23 -9.50
C GLY A 67 -2.04 11.31 -9.24
N SER A 68 -2.45 10.47 -10.21
CA SER A 68 -3.40 9.39 -9.93
C SER A 68 -2.78 8.41 -8.94
N ALA A 69 -3.60 7.89 -8.01
CA ALA A 69 -3.18 6.87 -7.06
C ALA A 69 -3.36 5.47 -7.67
N VAL A 70 -2.31 4.65 -7.58
CA VAL A 70 -2.34 3.26 -8.05
C VAL A 70 -2.05 2.33 -6.89
N VAL A 71 -2.96 1.40 -6.61
CA VAL A 71 -2.72 0.34 -5.61
C VAL A 71 -2.04 -0.83 -6.30
N VAL A 72 -0.84 -1.17 -5.82
CA VAL A 72 0.01 -2.19 -6.44
C VAL A 72 0.16 -3.38 -5.50
N SER A 73 -0.10 -4.57 -6.03
CA SER A 73 0.15 -5.83 -5.34
C SER A 73 0.85 -6.83 -6.26
N PHE A 74 1.32 -7.94 -5.70
CA PHE A 74 2.03 -8.98 -6.43
C PHE A 74 1.55 -10.34 -5.94
N ALA A 75 1.39 -11.29 -6.88
CA ALA A 75 0.99 -12.65 -6.53
C ALA A 75 1.61 -13.69 -7.47
N ASN A 76 1.87 -14.85 -6.90
CA ASN A 76 2.18 -16.08 -7.64
C ASN A 76 0.96 -17.02 -7.64
N SER A 77 1.06 -18.12 -8.38
CA SER A 77 0.00 -19.13 -8.45
C SER A 77 -0.34 -19.76 -7.10
N HIS A 78 0.62 -19.83 -6.17
CA HIS A 78 0.39 -20.39 -4.82
C HIS A 78 -0.55 -19.54 -3.96
N HIS A 79 -0.55 -18.21 -4.16
CA HIS A 79 -1.39 -17.26 -3.42
C HIS A 79 -2.44 -16.59 -4.32
N ILE A 80 -2.82 -17.26 -5.41
CA ILE A 80 -3.68 -16.68 -6.44
C ILE A 80 -5.08 -16.32 -5.92
N GLU A 81 -5.61 -17.09 -5.00
CA GLU A 81 -6.95 -16.84 -4.42
C GLU A 81 -7.01 -15.50 -3.68
N LEU A 82 -5.93 -15.14 -2.97
CA LEU A 82 -5.84 -13.84 -2.30
C LEU A 82 -5.85 -12.70 -3.33
N ALA A 83 -5.09 -12.84 -4.41
CA ALA A 83 -5.04 -11.82 -5.46
C ALA A 83 -6.36 -11.70 -6.24
N VAL A 84 -7.03 -12.81 -6.51
CA VAL A 84 -8.37 -12.81 -7.11
C VAL A 84 -9.37 -12.08 -6.20
N ASN A 85 -9.39 -12.41 -4.92
CA ASN A 85 -10.23 -11.72 -3.95
C ASN A 85 -9.91 -10.22 -3.87
N PHE A 86 -8.62 -9.88 -3.84
CA PHE A 86 -8.15 -8.49 -3.87
C PHE A 86 -8.70 -7.72 -5.08
N ILE A 87 -8.61 -8.27 -6.29
CA ILE A 87 -9.13 -7.65 -7.52
C ILE A 87 -10.65 -7.48 -7.46
N LEU A 88 -11.37 -8.48 -6.99
CA LEU A 88 -12.84 -8.42 -6.91
C LEU A 88 -13.31 -7.29 -5.98
N TRP A 89 -12.66 -7.14 -4.82
CA TRP A 89 -12.92 -6.03 -3.90
C TRP A 89 -12.51 -4.69 -4.50
N ALA A 90 -11.34 -4.60 -5.10
CA ALA A 90 -10.85 -3.39 -5.75
C ALA A 90 -11.84 -2.87 -6.81
N LYS A 91 -12.33 -3.77 -7.67
CA LYS A 91 -13.34 -3.44 -8.69
C LYS A 91 -14.66 -2.99 -8.06
N ALA A 92 -15.13 -3.65 -7.00
CA ALA A 92 -16.38 -3.31 -6.33
C ALA A 92 -16.38 -1.91 -5.71
N ILE A 93 -15.21 -1.40 -5.29
CA ILE A 93 -15.08 -0.07 -4.67
C ILE A 93 -14.48 0.99 -5.62
N GLY A 94 -14.31 0.66 -6.90
CA GLY A 94 -13.75 1.58 -7.89
C GLY A 94 -12.29 1.99 -7.62
N MET A 95 -11.47 1.07 -7.13
CA MET A 95 -10.06 1.32 -6.80
C MET A 95 -9.15 0.96 -7.98
N THR A 96 -8.35 1.92 -8.43
CA THR A 96 -7.35 1.67 -9.48
C THR A 96 -6.25 0.75 -8.98
N THR A 97 -6.09 -0.40 -9.62
CA THR A 97 -5.25 -1.48 -9.12
C THR A 97 -4.35 -2.05 -10.21
N LEU A 98 -3.10 -2.34 -9.85
CA LEU A 98 -2.13 -2.99 -10.70
C LEU A 98 -1.54 -4.21 -10.00
N ILE A 99 -1.71 -5.40 -10.59
CA ILE A 99 -1.21 -6.66 -10.02
C ILE A 99 -0.08 -7.21 -10.88
N GLY A 100 1.10 -7.33 -10.28
CA GLY A 100 2.24 -8.02 -10.89
C GLY A 100 2.12 -9.53 -10.71
N ALA A 101 2.01 -10.26 -11.81
CA ALA A 101 2.01 -11.72 -11.81
C ALA A 101 3.47 -12.24 -11.77
N LEU A 102 3.79 -13.09 -10.80
CA LEU A 102 5.14 -13.60 -10.54
C LEU A 102 5.44 -14.90 -11.28
N ASP A 103 4.43 -15.52 -11.88
CA ASP A 103 4.55 -16.69 -12.77
C ASP A 103 3.43 -16.68 -13.83
N ASP A 104 3.58 -17.53 -14.84
CA ASP A 104 2.66 -17.58 -15.98
C ASP A 104 1.26 -18.05 -15.59
N ASP A 105 1.13 -19.01 -14.69
CA ASP A 105 -0.17 -19.52 -14.21
C ASP A 105 -0.94 -18.42 -13.50
N ALA A 106 -0.26 -17.66 -12.63
CA ALA A 106 -0.86 -16.50 -12.01
C ALA A 106 -1.31 -15.46 -13.04
N PHE A 107 -0.48 -15.17 -14.04
CA PHE A 107 -0.82 -14.18 -15.06
C PHE A 107 -2.09 -14.56 -15.83
N GLU A 108 -2.22 -15.82 -16.27
CA GLU A 108 -3.40 -16.26 -17.02
C GLU A 108 -4.69 -16.19 -16.18
N ILE A 109 -4.62 -16.50 -14.88
CA ILE A 109 -5.77 -16.38 -13.96
C ILE A 109 -6.10 -14.91 -13.71
N LEU A 110 -5.11 -14.09 -13.40
CA LEU A 110 -5.31 -12.66 -13.11
C LEU A 110 -5.87 -11.93 -14.31
N LYS A 111 -5.36 -12.21 -15.53
CA LYS A 111 -5.86 -11.63 -16.76
C LYS A 111 -7.35 -11.92 -16.98
N LYS A 112 -7.80 -13.14 -16.69
CA LYS A 112 -9.24 -13.49 -16.74
C LYS A 112 -10.04 -12.74 -15.68
N THR A 113 -9.52 -12.59 -14.48
CA THR A 113 -10.16 -11.91 -13.35
C THR A 113 -10.28 -10.40 -13.58
N VAL A 114 -9.23 -9.80 -14.12
CA VAL A 114 -9.21 -8.37 -14.49
C VAL A 114 -10.21 -8.11 -15.62
N GLY A 115 -10.29 -8.97 -16.62
CA GLY A 115 -11.21 -8.84 -17.76
C GLY A 115 -10.72 -7.87 -18.83
N ASP A 116 -11.63 -7.08 -19.40
CA ASP A 116 -11.30 -6.17 -20.50
C ASP A 116 -10.63 -4.89 -20.00
N GLU A 117 -9.36 -4.73 -20.36
CA GLU A 117 -8.52 -3.55 -20.06
C GLU A 117 -8.52 -2.51 -21.20
N SER A 118 -9.30 -2.72 -22.27
CA SER A 118 -9.19 -1.93 -23.51
C SER A 118 -9.53 -0.44 -23.35
N HIS A 119 -10.33 -0.10 -22.38
CA HIS A 119 -10.78 1.28 -22.17
C HIS A 119 -9.84 2.11 -21.30
N GLY A 120 -9.04 1.48 -20.45
CA GLY A 120 -8.16 2.18 -19.50
C GLY A 120 -8.93 3.15 -18.58
N GLY A 121 -8.29 3.64 -17.53
CA GLY A 121 -8.85 4.67 -16.67
C GLY A 121 -8.80 4.37 -15.19
N GLU A 122 -9.24 5.35 -14.41
CA GLU A 122 -9.33 5.21 -12.95
C GLU A 122 -10.43 4.21 -12.55
N GLY A 123 -10.25 3.59 -11.38
CA GLY A 123 -11.18 2.61 -10.85
C GLY A 123 -11.11 1.22 -11.49
N GLN A 124 -10.14 0.97 -12.37
CA GLN A 124 -9.97 -0.31 -13.06
C GLN A 124 -8.81 -1.13 -12.49
N ALA A 125 -8.90 -2.44 -12.65
CA ALA A 125 -7.82 -3.36 -12.33
C ALA A 125 -7.05 -3.72 -13.60
N PHE A 126 -5.72 -3.84 -13.46
CA PHE A 126 -4.78 -4.19 -14.51
C PHE A 126 -3.82 -5.27 -14.03
N THR A 127 -3.28 -6.04 -14.97
CA THR A 127 -2.24 -7.03 -14.67
C THR A 127 -1.12 -7.01 -15.70
N TYR A 128 0.07 -7.41 -15.26
CA TYR A 128 1.26 -7.56 -16.11
C TYR A 128 2.15 -8.67 -15.61
N ARG A 129 3.00 -9.22 -16.47
CA ARG A 129 4.03 -10.19 -16.08
C ARG A 129 5.21 -9.49 -15.44
N VAL A 130 5.73 -10.07 -14.39
CA VAL A 130 6.96 -9.61 -13.75
C VAL A 130 8.12 -10.47 -14.25
N ASP A 131 9.16 -9.84 -14.78
CA ASP A 131 10.35 -10.50 -15.35
C ASP A 131 11.22 -11.28 -14.34
N HIS A 132 10.67 -11.74 -13.25
CA HIS A 132 11.37 -12.55 -12.27
C HIS A 132 10.58 -13.82 -11.99
N HIS A 133 11.09 -14.93 -12.48
CA HIS A 133 10.66 -16.25 -12.04
C HIS A 133 11.02 -16.44 -10.56
N LEU A 134 10.14 -15.98 -9.69
CA LEU A 134 10.18 -16.37 -8.30
C LEU A 134 9.49 -17.72 -8.24
N GLU A 135 10.25 -18.76 -7.85
CA GLU A 135 9.70 -20.09 -7.68
C GLU A 135 8.39 -20.02 -6.89
N ALA A 136 7.36 -20.70 -7.40
CA ALA A 136 6.00 -20.70 -6.84
C ALA A 136 5.93 -21.29 -5.41
N GLN A 137 7.01 -21.89 -4.92
CA GLN A 137 7.08 -22.44 -3.57
C GLN A 137 7.20 -21.34 -2.53
N GLY A 138 6.34 -21.40 -1.51
CA GLY A 138 6.34 -20.50 -0.38
C GLY A 138 7.72 -20.35 0.26
N SER A 139 8.39 -19.25 -0.04
CA SER A 139 9.69 -18.96 0.53
C SER A 139 9.53 -18.42 1.94
N SER A 140 10.28 -18.95 2.89
CA SER A 140 10.30 -18.39 4.25
C SER A 140 10.71 -16.91 4.21
N HIS A 141 10.12 -16.08 5.08
CA HIS A 141 10.37 -14.63 5.18
C HIS A 141 11.84 -14.24 5.41
N ALA A 142 12.73 -15.18 5.62
CA ALA A 142 14.16 -14.97 5.82
C ALA A 142 15.01 -15.47 4.62
N SER A 143 14.38 -15.95 3.54
CA SER A 143 15.09 -16.53 2.42
C SER A 143 15.66 -15.46 1.46
N LYS A 144 16.67 -15.83 0.68
CA LYS A 144 17.20 -15.00 -0.40
C LYS A 144 16.11 -14.69 -1.45
N ALA A 145 15.21 -15.64 -1.70
CA ALA A 145 14.08 -15.45 -2.62
C ALA A 145 13.13 -14.35 -2.12
N TRP A 146 12.82 -14.34 -0.82
CA TRP A 146 12.01 -13.29 -0.21
C TRP A 146 12.66 -11.91 -0.33
N LYS A 147 13.97 -11.81 -0.08
CA LYS A 147 14.71 -10.54 -0.25
C LYS A 147 14.70 -10.05 -1.69
N ASN A 148 14.82 -10.94 -2.66
CA ASN A 148 14.73 -10.61 -4.09
C ASN A 148 13.30 -10.14 -4.46
N PHE A 149 12.27 -10.81 -3.94
CA PHE A 149 10.89 -10.38 -4.09
C PHE A 149 10.67 -8.97 -3.52
N ALA A 150 11.13 -8.71 -2.30
CA ALA A 150 11.03 -7.39 -1.69
C ALA A 150 11.71 -6.29 -2.53
N LYS A 151 12.90 -6.56 -3.07
CA LYS A 151 13.62 -5.64 -3.96
C LYS A 151 12.83 -5.36 -5.24
N MET A 152 12.30 -6.39 -5.86
CA MET A 152 11.53 -6.30 -7.09
C MET A 152 10.28 -5.42 -6.87
N ARG A 153 9.46 -5.71 -5.82
CA ARG A 153 8.24 -4.93 -5.55
C ARG A 153 8.54 -3.45 -5.31
N ILE A 154 9.61 -3.12 -4.59
CA ILE A 154 10.01 -1.74 -4.34
C ILE A 154 10.56 -1.08 -5.60
N SER A 155 11.28 -1.81 -6.45
CA SER A 155 11.77 -1.31 -7.75
C SER A 155 10.62 -0.90 -8.66
N HIS A 156 9.56 -1.74 -8.75
CA HIS A 156 8.38 -1.42 -9.55
C HIS A 156 7.61 -0.23 -8.99
N ALA A 157 7.44 -0.15 -7.66
CA ALA A 157 6.85 1.02 -7.01
C ALA A 157 7.66 2.30 -7.27
N THR A 158 9.00 2.20 -7.24
CA THR A 158 9.89 3.33 -7.56
C THR A 158 9.69 3.79 -9.01
N SER A 159 9.60 2.87 -9.97
CA SER A 159 9.34 3.22 -11.37
C SER A 159 8.00 3.95 -11.54
N LEU A 160 6.94 3.46 -10.89
CA LEU A 160 5.61 4.11 -10.93
C LEU A 160 5.64 5.52 -10.34
N LEU A 161 6.37 5.73 -9.24
CA LEU A 161 6.59 7.07 -8.67
C LEU A 161 7.32 7.98 -9.65
N GLU A 162 8.38 7.49 -10.32
CA GLU A 162 9.12 8.25 -11.31
C GLU A 162 8.27 8.59 -12.54
N PHE A 163 7.31 7.73 -12.92
CA PHE A 163 6.32 8.01 -13.96
C PHE A 163 5.32 9.11 -13.55
N GLY A 164 5.25 9.42 -12.26
CA GLY A 164 4.41 10.49 -11.71
C GLY A 164 3.12 10.04 -11.04
N PHE A 165 3.01 8.76 -10.68
CA PHE A 165 1.88 8.23 -9.91
C PHE A 165 2.16 8.25 -8.42
N ASP A 166 1.12 8.48 -7.62
CA ASP A 166 1.12 8.11 -6.22
C ASP A 166 0.91 6.59 -6.11
N VAL A 167 1.66 5.91 -5.24
CA VAL A 167 1.65 4.44 -5.18
C VAL A 167 1.24 3.96 -3.80
N VAL A 168 0.23 3.10 -3.74
CA VAL A 168 -0.08 2.31 -2.55
C VAL A 168 0.44 0.89 -2.77
N MET A 169 1.55 0.54 -2.13
CA MET A 169 1.98 -0.86 -2.07
C MET A 169 1.07 -1.59 -1.09
N SER A 170 0.46 -2.68 -1.52
CA SER A 170 -0.44 -3.50 -0.72
C SER A 170 -0.05 -4.97 -0.81
N ASP A 171 -0.03 -5.67 0.32
CA ASP A 171 0.05 -7.12 0.31
C ASP A 171 -1.27 -7.71 -0.22
N ALA A 172 -1.22 -8.90 -0.80
CA ALA A 172 -2.39 -9.53 -1.42
C ALA A 172 -3.43 -10.02 -0.38
N ASP A 173 -3.02 -10.17 0.87
CA ASP A 173 -3.89 -10.50 2.01
C ASP A 173 -4.51 -9.28 2.70
N VAL A 174 -4.46 -8.13 2.05
CA VAL A 174 -5.19 -6.92 2.45
C VAL A 174 -6.54 -6.87 1.76
N VAL A 175 -7.61 -6.77 2.53
CA VAL A 175 -8.96 -6.52 2.01
C VAL A 175 -9.26 -5.03 2.09
N TRP A 176 -9.47 -4.41 0.94
CA TRP A 176 -9.87 -3.01 0.83
C TRP A 176 -11.39 -2.90 0.86
N LEU A 177 -11.94 -2.26 1.89
CA LEU A 177 -13.38 -2.09 2.10
C LEU A 177 -13.90 -0.75 1.57
N LYS A 178 -13.00 0.21 1.37
CA LYS A 178 -13.25 1.53 0.77
C LYS A 178 -12.09 1.94 -0.12
N ASN A 179 -12.35 2.75 -1.14
CA ASN A 179 -11.30 3.33 -1.95
C ASN A 179 -10.42 4.26 -1.07
N PRO A 180 -9.10 4.01 -0.95
CA PRO A 180 -8.23 4.83 -0.11
C PRO A 180 -7.98 6.24 -0.66
N GLU A 181 -8.29 6.51 -1.91
CA GLU A 181 -7.94 7.76 -2.60
C GLU A 181 -8.52 8.99 -1.91
N GLU A 182 -9.78 8.92 -1.45
CA GLU A 182 -10.41 10.01 -0.71
C GLU A 182 -9.63 10.36 0.57
N TYR A 183 -9.17 9.35 1.30
CA TYR A 183 -8.39 9.53 2.51
C TYR A 183 -6.98 10.07 2.20
N LEU A 184 -6.34 9.56 1.16
CA LEU A 184 -4.98 9.95 0.77
C LEU A 184 -4.91 11.36 0.20
N LYS A 185 -5.93 11.77 -0.54
CA LYS A 185 -6.09 13.14 -1.07
C LYS A 185 -6.70 14.10 -0.04
N CYS A 186 -7.32 13.55 1.01
CA CYS A 186 -8.10 14.31 2.00
C CYS A 186 -9.20 15.16 1.32
N GLU A 187 -9.83 14.59 0.33
CA GLU A 187 -10.88 15.23 -0.45
C GLU A 187 -12.06 14.26 -0.56
N LYS A 188 -13.24 14.70 -0.16
CA LYS A 188 -14.47 13.98 -0.44
C LYS A 188 -15.13 14.59 -1.67
N VAL A 189 -15.38 13.74 -2.65
CA VAL A 189 -16.12 14.13 -3.85
C VAL A 189 -17.57 13.70 -3.68
N SER A 190 -18.52 14.64 -3.81
CA SER A 190 -19.95 14.33 -3.82
C SER A 190 -20.35 13.61 -5.11
N GLU A 191 -21.54 12.99 -5.12
CA GLU A 191 -22.06 12.26 -6.30
C GLU A 191 -22.10 13.12 -7.58
N ASP A 192 -22.16 14.45 -7.44
CA ASP A 192 -22.12 15.41 -8.55
C ASP A 192 -20.69 15.90 -8.88
N GLY A 193 -19.65 15.28 -8.33
CA GLY A 193 -18.23 15.56 -8.63
C GLY A 193 -17.66 16.80 -7.95
N LYS A 194 -18.38 17.43 -7.00
CA LYS A 194 -17.86 18.60 -6.26
C LYS A 194 -17.14 18.17 -5.00
N VAL A 195 -16.04 18.83 -4.68
CA VAL A 195 -15.36 18.66 -3.39
C VAL A 195 -16.29 19.12 -2.27
N VAL A 196 -16.56 18.24 -1.33
CA VAL A 196 -17.39 18.53 -0.16
C VAL A 196 -16.51 19.16 0.91
N GLU A 197 -16.80 20.41 1.26
CA GLU A 197 -16.01 21.15 2.27
C GLU A 197 -16.14 20.56 3.70
N ASN A 198 -17.25 19.88 4.00
CA ASN A 198 -17.46 19.22 5.29
C ASN A 198 -16.97 17.78 5.22
N LEU A 199 -15.79 17.54 5.74
CA LEU A 199 -15.20 16.21 5.85
C LEU A 199 -16.12 15.29 6.65
N SER A 200 -16.52 14.17 6.04
CA SER A 200 -17.24 13.12 6.78
C SER A 200 -16.25 12.42 7.73
N PHE A 201 -16.81 11.79 8.76
CA PHE A 201 -16.05 10.96 9.71
C PHE A 201 -15.04 10.01 9.02
N ASP A 202 -15.33 9.53 7.82
CA ASP A 202 -14.51 8.57 7.10
C ASP A 202 -13.12 9.12 6.76
N ILE A 203 -13.02 10.41 6.42
CA ILE A 203 -11.74 11.06 6.13
C ILE A 203 -11.23 11.97 7.25
N ASP A 204 -11.85 11.92 8.43
CA ASP A 204 -11.35 12.61 9.60
C ASP A 204 -9.91 12.22 9.94
N GLY A 205 -9.07 13.21 10.27
CA GLY A 205 -7.64 13.02 10.55
C GLY A 205 -6.73 12.87 9.32
N CYS A 206 -7.25 12.92 8.09
CA CYS A 206 -6.42 12.84 6.88
C CYS A 206 -5.54 14.08 6.69
N GLU A 207 -5.98 15.26 7.16
CA GLU A 207 -5.24 16.53 7.05
C GLU A 207 -3.85 16.43 7.70
N GLU A 208 -3.72 15.69 8.81
CA GLU A 208 -2.44 15.46 9.47
C GLU A 208 -1.44 14.74 8.56
N LEU A 209 -1.93 13.91 7.63
CA LEU A 209 -1.11 13.08 6.75
C LEU A 209 -0.84 13.71 5.37
N LYS A 210 -1.47 14.84 5.05
CA LYS A 210 -1.27 15.52 3.74
C LYS A 210 0.19 15.88 3.47
N ALA A 211 0.93 16.24 4.51
CA ALA A 211 2.34 16.64 4.38
C ALA A 211 3.30 15.44 4.24
N ALA A 212 2.83 14.21 4.48
CA ALA A 212 3.69 13.04 4.45
C ALA A 212 4.07 12.65 3.02
N ASP A 213 5.36 12.38 2.82
CA ASP A 213 5.89 11.80 1.58
C ASP A 213 5.61 10.30 1.50
N VAL A 214 5.59 9.65 2.66
CA VAL A 214 5.36 8.22 2.84
C VAL A 214 4.39 8.01 3.99
N ILE A 215 3.40 7.12 3.84
CA ILE A 215 2.52 6.74 4.94
C ILE A 215 2.52 5.22 5.05
N VAL A 216 2.68 4.70 6.26
CA VAL A 216 2.82 3.26 6.50
C VAL A 216 1.81 2.77 7.54
N SER A 217 1.33 1.54 7.41
CA SER A 217 0.57 0.87 8.44
C SER A 217 1.46 0.40 9.61
N SER A 218 0.85 -0.12 10.65
CA SER A 218 1.59 -0.54 11.84
C SER A 218 1.05 -1.83 12.43
N ASP A 219 1.90 -2.51 13.18
CA ASP A 219 1.56 -3.70 13.97
C ASP A 219 0.92 -3.35 15.33
N ASN A 220 0.47 -2.10 15.53
CA ASN A 220 -0.21 -1.72 16.75
C ASN A 220 -1.61 -2.35 16.82
N LEU A 221 -1.85 -3.11 17.86
CA LEU A 221 -3.12 -3.80 18.09
C LEU A 221 -4.09 -3.01 18.99
N SER A 222 -3.76 -1.77 19.36
CA SER A 222 -4.59 -0.92 20.21
C SER A 222 -5.02 0.35 19.50
N PRO A 223 -6.22 0.41 18.90
CA PRO A 223 -6.75 1.63 18.29
C PRO A 223 -6.77 2.83 19.25
N THR A 224 -7.10 2.59 20.52
CA THR A 224 -7.14 3.64 21.55
C THR A 224 -5.75 4.23 21.85
N SER A 225 -4.72 3.39 21.95
CA SER A 225 -3.36 3.89 22.16
C SER A 225 -2.82 4.57 20.90
N ASP A 226 -3.16 4.06 19.72
CA ASP A 226 -2.81 4.67 18.45
C ASP A 226 -3.43 6.07 18.30
N GLU A 227 -4.69 6.23 18.64
CA GLU A 227 -5.39 7.52 18.61
C GLU A 227 -4.80 8.52 19.62
N ARG A 228 -4.49 8.06 20.84
CA ARG A 228 -3.87 8.88 21.87
C ARG A 228 -2.46 9.33 21.50
N ASP A 229 -1.64 8.40 21.02
CA ASP A 229 -0.20 8.61 20.78
C ASP A 229 0.09 8.98 19.32
N GLY A 230 -0.91 8.87 18.45
CA GLY A 230 -0.87 9.35 17.06
C GLY A 230 0.12 8.66 16.16
N GLY A 231 0.46 7.42 16.39
CA GLY A 231 1.51 6.74 15.62
C GLY A 231 2.92 7.06 16.11
N ASN A 232 3.05 7.82 17.19
CA ASN A 232 4.32 8.01 17.86
C ASN A 232 4.69 6.70 18.60
N TYR A 233 5.34 5.82 17.88
CA TYR A 233 5.84 4.55 18.41
C TYR A 233 7.10 4.73 19.26
N ALA A 234 7.11 5.78 20.06
CA ALA A 234 8.16 6.09 21.02
C ALA A 234 8.52 4.90 21.92
N LYS A 235 7.65 3.93 22.07
CA LYS A 235 7.79 2.83 23.02
C LYS A 235 7.80 1.42 22.38
N GLY A 236 8.24 1.28 21.15
CA GLY A 236 8.50 -0.04 20.59
C GLY A 236 7.52 -0.54 19.52
N GLY A 237 6.72 0.36 18.92
CA GLY A 237 5.87 -0.02 17.79
C GLY A 237 6.68 -0.35 16.53
N VAL A 238 6.18 -1.29 15.74
CA VAL A 238 6.76 -1.71 14.48
C VAL A 238 5.88 -1.22 13.35
N PHE A 239 6.48 -0.58 12.34
CA PHE A 239 5.78 -0.27 11.10
C PHE A 239 5.60 -1.55 10.32
N ASN A 240 4.41 -1.73 9.76
CA ASN A 240 4.05 -2.87 8.94
C ASN A 240 3.98 -2.45 7.48
N THR A 241 4.73 -3.12 6.61
CA THR A 241 4.84 -2.78 5.19
C THR A 241 3.80 -3.45 4.29
N GLY A 242 2.79 -4.07 4.86
CA GLY A 242 1.67 -4.62 4.09
C GLY A 242 0.77 -3.56 3.46
N ILE A 243 0.76 -2.33 4.01
CA ILE A 243 0.16 -1.15 3.38
C ILE A 243 1.14 0.02 3.50
N VAL A 244 1.68 0.46 2.37
CA VAL A 244 2.59 1.62 2.30
C VAL A 244 2.17 2.53 1.17
N PHE A 245 1.82 3.76 1.49
CA PHE A 245 1.59 4.82 0.50
C PHE A 245 2.89 5.61 0.28
N LEU A 246 3.24 5.78 -0.97
CA LEU A 246 4.38 6.56 -1.43
C LEU A 246 3.87 7.65 -2.36
N ARG A 247 4.12 8.90 -2.02
CA ARG A 247 3.73 10.04 -2.85
C ARG A 247 4.81 10.30 -3.90
N HIS A 248 4.43 10.70 -5.12
CA HIS A 248 5.38 11.05 -6.19
C HIS A 248 6.07 12.41 -5.97
N THR A 249 6.42 12.68 -4.72
CA THR A 249 7.24 13.80 -4.29
C THR A 249 8.72 13.44 -4.34
N LYS A 250 9.58 14.45 -4.23
CA LYS A 250 11.02 14.22 -4.12
C LYS A 250 11.33 13.31 -2.91
N GLY A 251 10.68 13.52 -1.77
CA GLY A 251 10.86 12.74 -0.55
C GLY A 251 10.43 11.28 -0.74
N GLY A 252 9.25 11.04 -1.30
CA GLY A 252 8.73 9.70 -1.54
C GLY A 252 9.57 8.89 -2.53
N ILE A 253 10.00 9.52 -3.65
CA ILE A 253 10.89 8.88 -4.64
C ILE A 253 12.24 8.56 -4.00
N GLN A 254 12.82 9.50 -3.24
CA GLN A 254 14.09 9.28 -2.57
C GLN A 254 14.00 8.16 -1.54
N TRP A 255 12.92 8.10 -0.76
CA TRP A 255 12.67 7.03 0.19
C TRP A 255 12.63 5.66 -0.49
N ALA A 256 11.85 5.51 -1.56
CA ALA A 256 11.75 4.26 -2.29
C ALA A 256 13.10 3.79 -2.86
N LYS A 257 13.90 4.72 -3.41
CA LYS A 257 15.27 4.44 -3.89
C LYS A 257 16.20 3.98 -2.77
N GLN A 258 16.20 4.67 -1.63
CA GLN A 258 17.02 4.28 -0.48
C GLN A 258 16.58 2.93 0.10
N TRP A 259 15.28 2.67 0.17
CA TRP A 259 14.76 1.39 0.61
C TRP A 259 15.25 0.24 -0.27
N ASN A 260 15.18 0.38 -1.58
CA ASN A 260 15.72 -0.61 -2.53
C ASN A 260 17.25 -0.76 -2.42
N LEU A 261 17.98 0.35 -2.24
CA LEU A 261 19.43 0.34 -2.06
C LEU A 261 19.81 -0.45 -0.80
N HIS A 262 19.16 -0.19 0.33
CA HIS A 262 19.45 -0.87 1.60
C HIS A 262 19.08 -2.35 1.59
N LEU A 263 18.04 -2.75 0.87
CA LEU A 263 17.75 -4.16 0.61
C LEU A 263 18.86 -4.85 -0.18
N SER A 264 19.67 -4.09 -0.91
CA SER A 264 20.79 -4.60 -1.69
C SER A 264 22.13 -4.55 -0.95
N ALA A 265 22.15 -4.03 0.29
CA ALA A 265 23.37 -3.86 1.07
C ALA A 265 24.07 -5.20 1.35
N THR A 266 25.39 -5.20 1.17
CA THR A 266 26.29 -6.34 1.42
C THR A 266 27.09 -6.19 2.70
N ASP A 267 27.03 -5.02 3.33
CA ASP A 267 27.72 -4.68 4.56
C ASP A 267 26.89 -3.71 5.44
N GLY A 268 27.44 -3.33 6.57
CA GLY A 268 26.80 -2.37 7.48
C GLY A 268 25.54 -2.92 8.19
N ARG A 269 24.74 -2.00 8.74
CA ARG A 269 23.56 -2.36 9.55
C ARG A 269 22.46 -3.05 8.76
N PHE A 270 22.33 -2.73 7.48
CA PHE A 270 21.27 -3.28 6.63
C PHE A 270 21.57 -4.66 6.05
N HIS A 271 22.82 -5.06 6.01
CA HIS A 271 23.24 -6.36 5.44
C HIS A 271 22.53 -7.55 6.08
N ARG A 272 22.34 -7.50 7.40
CA ARG A 272 21.74 -8.59 8.18
C ARG A 272 20.22 -8.61 8.13
N LEU A 273 19.60 -7.58 7.60
CA LEU A 273 18.14 -7.49 7.50
C LEU A 273 17.64 -8.30 6.30
N THR A 274 16.62 -9.11 6.53
CA THR A 274 16.15 -10.11 5.55
C THR A 274 14.81 -9.74 4.91
N SER A 275 14.05 -8.81 5.50
CA SER A 275 12.77 -8.39 4.95
C SER A 275 12.73 -6.88 4.66
N ASP A 276 11.84 -6.49 3.76
CA ASP A 276 11.54 -5.11 3.46
C ASP A 276 11.04 -4.32 4.68
N GLN A 277 10.22 -4.94 5.51
CA GLN A 277 9.72 -4.35 6.76
C GLN A 277 10.86 -4.06 7.75
N GLN A 278 11.82 -4.98 7.91
CA GLN A 278 12.98 -4.74 8.77
C GLN A 278 13.81 -3.56 8.26
N VAL A 279 14.06 -3.50 6.95
CA VAL A 279 14.81 -2.39 6.34
C VAL A 279 14.05 -1.09 6.47
N PHE A 280 12.74 -1.07 6.20
CA PHE A 280 11.89 0.11 6.38
C PHE A 280 11.96 0.65 7.81
N ASN A 281 11.80 -0.23 8.79
CA ASN A 281 11.89 0.13 10.21
C ASN A 281 13.28 0.66 10.60
N ALA A 282 14.35 0.09 10.05
CA ALA A 282 15.71 0.55 10.31
C ALA A 282 15.99 1.92 9.67
N MET A 283 15.48 2.18 8.46
CA MET A 283 15.59 3.48 7.78
C MET A 283 14.82 4.58 8.52
N SER A 284 13.69 4.25 9.09
CA SER A 284 12.82 5.20 9.77
C SER A 284 13.46 5.77 11.03
N ARG A 285 14.42 5.08 11.64
CA ARG A 285 14.93 5.35 12.98
C ARG A 285 16.44 5.59 13.00
N LYS A 286 16.90 6.48 13.89
CA LYS A 286 18.33 6.65 14.17
C LYS A 286 18.85 5.40 14.88
N GLU A 287 20.08 5.02 14.53
CA GLU A 287 20.79 3.93 15.21
C GLU A 287 20.87 4.21 16.70
N ASN A 288 20.55 3.22 17.54
CA ASN A 288 20.53 3.31 19.01
C ASN A 288 19.55 4.36 19.61
N ALA A 289 18.74 5.02 18.80
CA ALA A 289 17.73 5.96 19.24
C ALA A 289 16.33 5.40 18.98
N TRP A 290 15.84 4.60 19.89
CA TRP A 290 14.45 4.23 19.95
C TRP A 290 13.79 5.06 21.04
N PRO A 291 12.93 5.97 20.69
CA PRO A 291 12.20 6.24 19.45
C PRO A 291 12.65 7.45 18.63
N GLY A 292 13.80 7.67 18.31
CA GLY A 292 14.46 8.78 17.64
C GLY A 292 13.81 9.46 16.43
N LEU A 293 12.48 9.56 16.40
CA LEU A 293 11.75 10.28 15.37
C LEU A 293 11.42 11.70 15.84
N GLU A 294 11.71 12.68 15.00
CA GLU A 294 11.29 14.07 15.22
C GLU A 294 9.86 14.24 14.71
N VAL A 295 8.99 14.80 15.54
CA VAL A 295 7.61 15.12 15.14
C VAL A 295 7.60 16.43 14.38
N MET A 296 6.96 16.45 13.22
CA MET A 296 6.75 17.67 12.46
C MET A 296 5.58 18.48 13.03
N ARG A 297 5.74 19.79 13.12
CA ARG A 297 4.63 20.70 13.42
C ARG A 297 3.76 20.96 12.20
N MET A 298 2.50 21.29 12.41
CA MET A 298 1.58 21.72 11.36
C MET A 298 2.03 22.98 10.62
N ASP A 299 2.85 23.82 11.24
CA ASP A 299 3.47 25.00 10.62
C ASP A 299 4.70 24.67 9.76
N GLY A 300 5.05 23.39 9.60
CA GLY A 300 6.19 22.93 8.83
C GLY A 300 7.53 22.98 9.57
N THR A 301 7.55 23.41 10.84
CA THR A 301 8.78 23.42 11.64
C THR A 301 9.01 22.08 12.31
N ARG A 302 10.29 21.68 12.45
CA ARG A 302 10.67 20.44 13.13
C ARG A 302 10.72 20.67 14.64
N THR A 303 10.08 19.79 15.40
CA THR A 303 10.20 19.77 16.86
C THR A 303 10.51 18.41 17.41
N LEU A 304 11.34 18.40 18.44
CA LEU A 304 11.52 17.27 19.33
C LEU A 304 10.35 17.27 20.34
N GLY A 305 9.34 16.43 20.11
CA GLY A 305 8.26 16.24 21.10
C GLY A 305 6.83 16.27 20.57
N PRO A 306 5.87 15.76 21.35
CA PRO A 306 4.57 15.27 20.87
C PRO A 306 3.47 16.33 20.83
N LYS A 307 3.66 17.54 20.32
CA LYS A 307 2.60 18.52 20.60
C LYS A 307 1.60 18.85 19.51
N GLU A 308 1.88 18.70 18.20
CA GLU A 308 0.93 19.26 17.21
C GLU A 308 0.58 18.35 16.02
N ASN A 309 1.48 17.52 15.53
CA ASN A 309 1.13 16.48 14.57
C ASN A 309 1.66 15.13 15.05
N LYS A 310 0.77 14.32 15.60
CA LYS A 310 1.13 13.01 16.15
C LYS A 310 1.36 11.94 15.10
N ARG A 311 1.00 12.22 13.85
CA ARG A 311 0.97 11.22 12.77
C ARG A 311 2.10 11.36 11.76
N VAL A 312 2.77 12.51 11.67
CA VAL A 312 3.86 12.74 10.73
C VAL A 312 5.17 12.96 11.47
N LEU A 313 6.16 12.20 11.10
CA LEU A 313 7.47 12.10 11.72
C LEU A 313 8.52 12.44 10.67
N VAL A 314 9.66 12.96 11.09
CA VAL A 314 10.82 13.10 10.20
C VAL A 314 11.65 11.81 10.28
N ALA A 315 11.72 11.06 9.20
CA ALA A 315 12.50 9.84 9.16
C ALA A 315 13.99 10.13 9.37
N ALA A 316 14.72 9.17 9.92
CA ALA A 316 16.15 9.31 10.19
C ALA A 316 16.98 9.45 8.90
N GLU A 317 16.50 8.88 7.80
CA GLU A 317 17.13 8.97 6.50
C GLU A 317 16.34 9.89 5.55
N GLY A 318 17.06 10.76 4.86
CA GLY A 318 16.59 11.48 3.68
C GLY A 318 15.65 12.66 3.91
N ASP A 319 15.51 13.17 5.13
CA ASP A 319 14.56 14.26 5.43
C ASP A 319 13.10 13.96 5.01
N THR A 320 12.78 12.69 4.82
CA THR A 320 11.46 12.23 4.39
C THR A 320 10.44 12.38 5.51
N LEU A 321 9.27 12.91 5.17
CA LEU A 321 8.13 13.00 6.07
C LEU A 321 7.37 11.68 6.06
N LEU A 322 7.43 10.96 7.18
CA LEU A 322 6.84 9.65 7.37
C LEU A 322 5.54 9.76 8.17
N GLY A 323 4.42 9.45 7.55
CA GLY A 323 3.12 9.34 8.19
C GLY A 323 2.82 7.92 8.67
N VAL A 324 1.91 7.80 9.64
CA VAL A 324 1.42 6.51 10.12
C VAL A 324 -0.09 6.44 10.01
N PHE A 325 -0.60 5.45 9.29
CA PHE A 325 -2.03 5.23 9.14
C PHE A 325 -2.71 4.97 10.49
N PRO A 326 -3.89 5.57 10.75
CA PRO A 326 -4.66 5.26 11.95
C PRO A 326 -5.11 3.81 11.98
N VAL A 327 -4.80 3.10 13.06
CA VAL A 327 -5.20 1.68 13.26
C VAL A 327 -6.71 1.51 13.18
N ALA A 328 -7.49 2.49 13.64
CA ALA A 328 -8.96 2.46 13.54
C ALA A 328 -9.49 2.50 12.09
N LYS A 329 -8.68 2.92 11.13
CA LYS A 329 -9.05 3.06 9.71
C LYS A 329 -8.36 2.06 8.80
N PHE A 330 -7.18 1.60 9.18
CA PHE A 330 -6.38 0.59 8.47
C PHE A 330 -6.05 -0.51 9.49
N ASN A 331 -6.98 -1.45 9.63
CA ASN A 331 -6.95 -2.42 10.73
C ASN A 331 -5.95 -3.55 10.48
N PRO A 332 -5.09 -3.91 11.44
CA PRO A 332 -4.57 -5.27 11.52
C PRO A 332 -5.71 -6.28 11.69
N GLY A 333 -5.52 -7.51 11.22
CA GLY A 333 -6.55 -8.55 11.28
C GLY A 333 -7.07 -8.81 12.71
N HIS A 334 -6.19 -8.78 13.71
CA HIS A 334 -6.59 -8.92 15.11
C HIS A 334 -7.60 -7.84 15.57
N VAL A 335 -7.38 -6.58 15.17
CA VAL A 335 -8.27 -5.47 15.52
C VAL A 335 -9.65 -5.64 14.89
N TYR A 336 -9.69 -6.15 13.65
CA TYR A 336 -10.92 -6.37 12.92
C TYR A 336 -11.63 -7.65 13.38
N MET A 337 -10.96 -8.81 13.33
CA MET A 337 -11.56 -10.13 13.50
C MET A 337 -11.71 -10.52 14.96
N VAL A 338 -10.68 -10.26 15.79
CA VAL A 338 -10.66 -10.71 17.20
C VAL A 338 -11.30 -9.65 18.10
N GLN A 339 -10.84 -8.40 18.01
CA GLN A 339 -11.39 -7.33 18.84
C GLN A 339 -12.75 -6.82 18.35
N LYS A 340 -13.10 -7.05 17.07
CA LYS A 340 -14.34 -6.56 16.44
C LYS A 340 -14.55 -5.07 16.65
N PHE A 341 -13.46 -4.30 16.51
CA PHE A 341 -13.45 -2.87 16.79
C PHE A 341 -14.45 -2.11 15.91
N HIS A 342 -14.53 -2.49 14.63
CA HIS A 342 -15.45 -1.92 13.65
C HIS A 342 -16.93 -2.10 14.04
N GLU A 343 -17.30 -3.24 14.66
CA GLU A 343 -18.68 -3.48 15.15
C GLU A 343 -18.99 -2.60 16.38
N LYS A 344 -18.04 -2.52 17.31
CA LYS A 344 -18.17 -1.73 18.55
C LYS A 344 -18.33 -0.24 18.26
N GLU A 345 -17.51 0.28 17.34
CA GLU A 345 -17.53 1.67 16.95
C GLU A 345 -18.54 1.98 15.84
N LYS A 346 -19.16 0.96 15.23
CA LYS A 346 -20.06 1.08 14.07
C LYS A 346 -19.41 1.84 12.91
N LYS A 347 -18.16 1.53 12.63
CA LYS A 347 -17.31 2.22 11.66
C LYS A 347 -16.63 1.22 10.74
N THR A 348 -16.80 1.36 9.43
CA THR A 348 -16.10 0.53 8.46
C THR A 348 -14.70 1.08 8.21
N PRO A 349 -13.62 0.31 8.40
CA PRO A 349 -12.28 0.75 8.04
C PRO A 349 -12.10 0.86 6.53
N PHE A 350 -11.00 1.47 6.07
CA PHE A 350 -10.60 1.47 4.65
C PHE A 350 -10.05 0.12 4.24
N ALA A 351 -9.22 -0.46 5.09
CA ALA A 351 -8.55 -1.73 4.81
C ALA A 351 -8.42 -2.60 6.06
N VAL A 352 -8.35 -3.90 5.82
CA VAL A 352 -8.02 -4.92 6.82
C VAL A 352 -6.85 -5.74 6.29
N HIS A 353 -5.72 -5.70 6.96
CA HIS A 353 -4.57 -6.55 6.65
C HIS A 353 -4.65 -7.81 7.50
N ALA A 354 -4.70 -8.98 6.90
CA ALA A 354 -4.94 -10.26 7.57
C ALA A 354 -3.75 -10.74 8.44
N THR A 355 -3.21 -9.85 9.27
CA THR A 355 -2.15 -10.13 10.24
C THR A 355 -2.71 -10.38 11.63
N TYR A 356 -2.04 -11.21 12.43
CA TYR A 356 -2.43 -11.45 13.82
C TYR A 356 -3.90 -11.89 13.97
N THR A 357 -4.35 -12.79 13.10
CA THR A 357 -5.74 -13.29 13.08
C THR A 357 -6.01 -14.37 14.13
N PHE A 358 -4.98 -14.82 14.81
CA PHE A 358 -5.07 -15.85 15.86
C PHE A 358 -5.14 -15.22 17.26
N ASP A 359 -5.84 -15.91 18.17
CA ASP A 359 -5.93 -15.56 19.60
C ASP A 359 -4.60 -15.76 20.34
#